data_a4f83d24d320bb4c21d9d41c0b16367b
#
_entry.id   a4f83d24d320bb4c21d9d41c0b16367b
#
_cell.length_a   1.000
_cell.length_b   1.000
_cell.length_c   1.000
_cell.angle_alpha   90.00
_cell.angle_beta   90.00
_cell.angle_gamma   90.00
#
_symmetry.space_group_name_H-M   'P 1'
#
loop_
_entity.id
_entity.type
_entity.pdbx_description
1 polymer ?
#
loop_
_entity_poly.entity_id
_entity_poly.type
_entity_poly.pdbx_seq_one_letter_code
_entity_poly.pdbx_strand_id
1 'polypeptide(L)'
;VINSSKNNQNNFYLLSNNVGDLIAFCIINIIDIFNSKFARIDMIGSLIKGQNIGTKIIGELVKSLNEKNISILYANTEIRNYKAQNLYTKNGFKVYNAICEYHYWV
;
A
#
# COMPACT_ATOMS: atom_id res chain seq x y z
N VAL A 1 9.40 10.66 4.61
CA VAL A 1 10.31 9.87 3.78
C VAL A 1 9.96 8.41 3.87
N ILE A 2 9.94 7.73 2.76
CA ILE A 2 9.71 6.30 2.72
C ILE A 2 11.02 5.58 2.37
N ASN A 3 11.33 4.56 3.13
CA ASN A 3 12.44 3.65 2.85
C ASN A 3 11.88 2.30 2.48
N SER A 4 12.51 1.60 1.55
CA SER A 4 12.11 0.25 1.22
C SER A 4 13.29 -0.70 1.41
N SER A 5 12.99 -1.88 1.91
CA SER A 5 13.94 -2.97 1.93
C SER A 5 13.34 -4.17 1.23
N LYS A 6 14.17 -4.94 0.57
CA LYS A 6 13.71 -6.12 -0.16
C LYS A 6 14.10 -7.36 0.62
N ASN A 7 13.16 -8.29 0.71
CA ASN A 7 13.39 -9.60 1.29
C ASN A 7 12.83 -10.63 0.31
N ASN A 8 13.70 -11.20 -0.52
CA ASN A 8 13.35 -12.19 -1.53
C ASN A 8 12.21 -11.73 -2.46
N GLN A 9 10.95 -11.93 -2.04
CA GLN A 9 9.77 -11.65 -2.86
C GLN A 9 8.96 -10.48 -2.33
N ASN A 10 9.24 -10.01 -1.13
CA ASN A 10 8.47 -8.97 -0.49
C ASN A 10 9.26 -7.68 -0.39
N ASN A 11 8.56 -6.58 -0.57
CA ASN A 11 9.11 -5.25 -0.35
C ASN A 11 8.48 -4.66 0.89
N PHE A 12 9.33 -4.14 1.77
CA PHE A 12 8.91 -3.45 2.98
C PHE A 12 9.08 -1.96 2.77
N TYR A 13 8.04 -1.20 3.06
CA TYR A 13 8.06 0.25 2.98
C TYR A 13 7.83 0.80 4.38
N LEU A 14 8.73 1.66 4.80
CA LEU A 14 8.71 2.26 6.14
C LEU A 14 8.57 3.76 6.00
N LEU A 15 7.62 4.32 6.72
CA LEU A 15 7.44 5.77 6.77
C LEU A 15 7.94 6.26 8.13
N SER A 16 8.89 7.19 8.10
CA SER A 16 9.46 7.79 9.30
C SER A 16 9.15 9.28 9.34
N ASN A 17 9.06 9.82 10.56
CA ASN A 17 8.90 11.26 10.73
C ASN A 17 10.25 11.97 10.59
N ASN A 18 10.26 13.30 10.80
CA ASN A 18 11.44 14.11 10.60
C ASN A 18 12.58 13.83 11.59
N VAL A 19 12.27 13.22 12.73
CA VAL A 19 13.28 12.85 13.73
C VAL A 19 13.71 11.38 13.62
N GLY A 20 13.19 10.67 12.60
CA GLY A 20 13.62 9.30 12.35
C GLY A 20 12.78 8.22 13.02
N ASP A 21 11.73 8.59 13.74
CA ASP A 21 10.83 7.60 14.36
C ASP A 21 9.95 6.94 13.30
N LEU A 22 9.84 5.63 13.37
CA LEU A 22 8.95 4.87 12.50
C LEU A 22 7.49 5.17 12.86
N ILE A 23 6.69 5.59 11.90
CA ILE A 23 5.28 5.93 12.12
C ILE A 23 4.30 5.05 11.34
N ALA A 24 4.76 4.40 10.29
CA ALA A 24 3.92 3.50 9.51
C ALA A 24 4.76 2.50 8.73
N PHE A 25 4.13 1.41 8.33
CA PHE A 25 4.77 0.41 7.50
C PHE A 25 3.78 -0.16 6.48
N CYS A 26 4.32 -0.71 5.41
CA CYS A 26 3.55 -1.40 4.40
C CYS A 26 4.39 -2.53 3.83
N ILE A 27 3.80 -3.70 3.73
CA ILE A 27 4.42 -4.85 3.09
C ILE A 27 3.67 -5.12 1.81
N ILE A 28 4.38 -5.15 0.70
CA ILE A 28 3.78 -5.45 -0.59
C ILE A 28 4.44 -6.66 -1.22
N ASN A 29 3.71 -7.30 -2.11
CA ASN A 29 4.20 -8.38 -2.94
C ASN A 29 4.07 -7.96 -4.40
N ILE A 30 5.16 -8.06 -5.15
CA ILE A 30 5.16 -7.76 -6.58
C ILE A 30 4.99 -9.06 -7.33
N ILE A 31 3.96 -9.11 -8.17
CA ILE A 31 3.59 -10.29 -8.94
C ILE A 31 3.87 -9.99 -10.41
N ASP A 32 4.65 -10.84 -11.05
CA ASP A 32 4.99 -10.72 -12.46
C ASP A 32 4.34 -11.85 -13.23
N ILE A 33 3.37 -11.51 -14.09
CA ILE A 33 2.65 -12.47 -14.91
C ILE A 33 2.62 -11.95 -16.34
N PHE A 34 3.14 -12.75 -17.27
CA PHE A 34 3.13 -12.43 -18.71
C PHE A 34 3.72 -11.05 -19.00
N ASN A 35 4.83 -10.73 -18.36
CA ASN A 35 5.53 -9.45 -18.50
C ASN A 35 4.74 -8.24 -17.95
N SER A 36 3.67 -8.50 -17.23
CA SER A 36 2.92 -7.47 -16.51
C SER A 36 3.19 -7.58 -15.02
N LYS A 37 3.47 -6.45 -14.39
CA LYS A 37 3.77 -6.41 -12.97
C LYS A 37 2.62 -5.75 -12.22
N PHE A 38 2.20 -6.40 -11.16
CA PHE A 38 1.21 -5.87 -10.23
C PHE A 38 1.84 -5.80 -8.85
N ALA A 39 1.34 -4.91 -8.02
CA ALA A 39 1.68 -4.91 -6.60
C ALA A 39 0.43 -5.22 -5.79
N ARG A 40 0.61 -5.91 -4.68
CA ARG A 40 -0.47 -6.19 -3.74
C ARG A 40 -0.02 -5.79 -2.35
N ILE A 41 -0.86 -5.04 -1.65
CA ILE A 41 -0.62 -4.73 -0.25
C ILE A 41 -0.97 -5.96 0.57
N ASP A 42 0.02 -6.57 1.20
CA ASP A 42 -0.20 -7.70 2.09
C ASP A 42 -0.48 -7.24 3.51
N MET A 43 0.15 -6.15 3.94
CA MET A 43 -0.06 -5.58 5.26
C MET A 43 0.26 -4.10 5.22
N ILE A 44 -0.56 -3.31 5.89
CA ILE A 44 -0.35 -1.89 6.07
C ILE A 44 -0.74 -1.53 7.50
N GLY A 45 0.06 -0.73 8.15
CA GLY A 45 -0.21 -0.34 9.52
C GLY A 45 0.35 1.02 9.86
N SER A 46 -0.33 1.69 10.78
CA SER A 46 0.11 2.95 11.36
C SER A 46 0.43 2.72 12.83
N LEU A 47 1.57 3.22 13.28
CA LEU A 47 2.00 3.11 14.66
C LEU A 47 1.52 4.29 15.50
N ILE A 48 1.01 5.33 14.86
CA ILE A 48 0.38 6.47 15.52
C ILE A 48 -0.98 6.73 14.90
N LYS A 49 -1.85 7.38 15.66
CA LYS A 49 -3.21 7.68 15.17
C LYS A 49 -3.27 9.10 14.63
N GLY A 50 -4.15 9.30 13.66
CA GLY A 50 -4.43 10.61 13.10
C GLY A 50 -3.39 11.04 12.07
N GLN A 51 -3.40 12.32 11.72
CA GLN A 51 -2.46 12.95 10.80
C GLN A 51 -2.43 12.34 9.38
N ASN A 52 -3.47 11.59 9.01
CA ASN A 52 -3.59 10.97 7.68
C ASN A 52 -2.38 10.10 7.33
N ILE A 53 -1.86 9.36 8.30
CA ILE A 53 -0.65 8.55 8.11
C ILE A 53 -0.87 7.49 7.04
N GLY A 54 -2.02 6.81 7.05
CA GLY A 54 -2.34 5.81 6.02
C GLY A 54 -2.34 6.41 4.62
N THR A 55 -2.91 7.60 4.47
CA THR A 55 -2.91 8.31 3.19
C THR A 55 -1.48 8.67 2.75
N LYS A 56 -0.64 9.07 3.69
CA LYS A 56 0.75 9.42 3.39
C LYS A 56 1.53 8.21 2.89
N ILE A 57 1.40 7.07 3.56
CA ILE A 57 2.15 5.87 3.14
C ILE A 57 1.65 5.34 1.81
N ILE A 58 0.34 5.38 1.55
CA ILE A 58 -0.20 5.00 0.25
C ILE A 58 0.31 5.93 -0.85
N GLY A 59 0.34 7.23 -0.61
CA GLY A 59 0.85 8.19 -1.58
C GLY A 59 2.30 7.93 -1.94
N GLU A 60 3.15 7.67 -0.96
CA GLU A 60 4.55 7.35 -1.20
C GLU A 60 4.71 5.99 -1.90
N LEU A 61 3.89 5.02 -1.55
CA LEU A 61 3.89 3.72 -2.21
C LEU A 61 3.53 3.85 -3.69
N VAL A 62 2.46 4.57 -4.00
CA VAL A 62 2.03 4.80 -5.40
C VAL A 62 3.14 5.48 -6.20
N LYS A 63 3.79 6.47 -5.61
CA LYS A 63 4.91 7.16 -6.26
C LYS A 63 6.06 6.18 -6.56
N SER A 64 6.41 5.35 -5.60
CA SER A 64 7.46 4.35 -5.76
C SER A 64 7.12 3.33 -6.85
N LEU A 65 5.88 2.87 -6.88
CA LEU A 65 5.43 1.90 -7.88
C LEU A 65 5.42 2.52 -9.28
N ASN A 66 5.03 3.78 -9.39
CA ASN A 66 5.07 4.48 -10.67
C ASN A 66 6.49 4.56 -11.20
N GLU A 67 7.47 4.81 -10.35
CA GLU A 67 8.88 4.83 -10.73
C GLU A 67 9.38 3.47 -11.22
N LYS A 68 8.76 2.39 -10.76
CA LYS A 68 9.08 1.01 -11.16
C LYS A 68 8.24 0.51 -12.33
N ASN A 69 7.43 1.37 -12.93
CA ASN A 69 6.52 1.04 -14.02
C ASN A 69 5.50 -0.04 -13.64
N ILE A 70 5.08 -0.04 -12.39
CA ILE A 70 4.00 -0.90 -11.92
C ILE A 70 2.71 -0.09 -11.94
N SER A 71 1.72 -0.54 -12.70
CA SER A 71 0.53 0.25 -13.02
C SER A 71 -0.70 -0.12 -12.20
N ILE A 72 -0.69 -1.24 -11.49
CA ILE A 72 -1.85 -1.67 -10.71
C ILE A 72 -1.40 -2.04 -9.30
N LEU A 73 -2.16 -1.55 -8.33
CA LEU A 73 -1.97 -1.86 -6.92
C LEU A 73 -3.26 -2.47 -6.38
N TYR A 74 -3.16 -3.69 -5.88
CA TYR A 74 -4.27 -4.39 -5.25
C TYR A 74 -4.16 -4.29 -3.74
N ALA A 75 -5.30 -4.33 -3.07
CA ALA A 75 -5.38 -4.42 -1.63
C ALA A 75 -6.56 -5.31 -1.26
N ASN A 76 -6.33 -6.27 -0.38
CA ASN A 76 -7.37 -7.12 0.16
C ASN A 76 -7.66 -6.69 1.59
N THR A 77 -8.91 -6.79 1.99
CA THR A 77 -9.28 -6.53 3.37
C THR A 77 -10.49 -7.37 3.76
N GLU A 78 -10.62 -7.64 5.03
CA GLU A 78 -11.81 -8.32 5.55
C GLU A 78 -13.02 -7.39 5.46
N ILE A 79 -14.20 -7.98 5.24
CA ILE A 79 -15.44 -7.24 5.07
C ILE A 79 -15.77 -6.39 6.30
N ARG A 80 -15.31 -6.79 7.48
CA ARG A 80 -15.56 -6.07 8.73
C ARG A 80 -14.52 -5.00 9.01
N ASN A 81 -13.47 -4.93 8.22
CA ASN A 81 -12.40 -3.96 8.44
C ASN A 81 -12.77 -2.62 7.78
N TYR A 82 -13.65 -1.88 8.42
CA TYR A 82 -14.14 -0.61 7.87
C TYR A 82 -13.04 0.45 7.78
N LYS A 83 -12.06 0.42 8.68
CA LYS A 83 -10.94 1.37 8.63
C LYS A 83 -10.14 1.20 7.35
N ALA A 84 -9.80 -0.04 7.00
CA ALA A 84 -9.07 -0.32 5.78
C ALA A 84 -9.89 0.03 4.55
N GLN A 85 -11.17 -0.33 4.53
CA GLN A 85 -12.06 -0.01 3.42
C GLN A 85 -12.15 1.49 3.20
N ASN A 86 -12.32 2.26 4.29
CA ASN A 86 -12.37 3.71 4.19
C ASN A 86 -11.05 4.31 3.72
N LEU A 87 -9.94 3.77 4.18
CA LEU A 87 -8.62 4.21 3.74
C LEU A 87 -8.44 4.01 2.23
N TYR A 88 -8.78 2.84 1.73
CA TYR A 88 -8.64 2.55 0.31
C TYR A 88 -9.59 3.39 -0.54
N THR A 89 -10.85 3.46 -0.16
CA THR A 89 -11.85 4.25 -0.89
C THR A 89 -11.49 5.73 -0.92
N LYS A 90 -11.07 6.27 0.22
CA LYS A 90 -10.65 7.66 0.34
C LYS A 90 -9.48 8.00 -0.58
N ASN A 91 -8.60 7.03 -0.83
CA ASN A 91 -7.41 7.23 -1.64
C ASN A 91 -7.59 6.79 -3.10
N GLY A 92 -8.83 6.62 -3.54
CA GLY A 92 -9.11 6.37 -4.95
C GLY A 92 -9.10 4.92 -5.37
N PHE A 93 -8.98 3.99 -4.44
CA PHE A 93 -9.13 2.58 -4.74
C PHE A 93 -10.59 2.27 -5.08
N LYS A 94 -10.78 1.34 -5.99
CA LYS A 94 -12.11 0.90 -6.40
C LYS A 94 -12.29 -0.56 -6.03
N VAL A 95 -13.51 -0.92 -5.65
CA VAL A 95 -13.83 -2.31 -5.35
C VAL A 95 -13.67 -3.13 -6.62
N TYR A 96 -12.84 -4.16 -6.53
CA TYR A 96 -12.56 -5.03 -7.66
C TYR A 96 -13.54 -6.19 -7.76
N ASN A 97 -13.92 -6.78 -6.63
CA ASN A 97 -14.94 -7.82 -6.61
C ASN A 97 -15.68 -7.84 -5.27
N ALA A 98 -16.66 -8.76 -5.14
CA ALA A 98 -17.52 -8.83 -3.98
C ALA A 98 -16.84 -9.33 -2.70
N ILE A 99 -15.58 -9.75 -2.77
CA ILE A 99 -14.82 -10.26 -1.64
C ILE A 99 -13.85 -9.19 -1.12
N CYS A 100 -14.26 -7.93 -1.14
CA CYS A 100 -13.47 -6.81 -0.60
C CYS A 100 -12.04 -6.75 -1.14
N GLU A 101 -11.85 -7.00 -2.42
CA GLU A 101 -10.61 -6.70 -3.10
C GLU A 101 -10.69 -5.31 -3.70
N TYR A 102 -9.63 -4.54 -3.53
CA TYR A 102 -9.52 -3.20 -4.04
C TYR A 102 -8.35 -3.09 -5.00
N HIS A 103 -8.48 -2.25 -6.02
CA HIS A 103 -7.36 -1.96 -6.89
C HIS A 103 -7.24 -0.47 -7.14
N TYR A 104 -6.05 -0.06 -7.49
CA TYR A 104 -5.74 1.30 -7.83
C TYR A 104 -4.88 1.30 -9.10
N TRP A 105 -5.30 2.06 -10.09
CA TRP A 105 -4.50 2.28 -11.30
C TRP A 105 -3.44 3.33 -11.00
N VAL A 106 -2.24 2.87 -10.89
CA VAL A 106 -1.07 3.71 -10.57
C VAL A 106 -0.69 4.64 -11.72
#